data_cee965e7031be03fc97e14c7a88d10cc
#
_entry.id   cee965e7031be03fc97e14c7a88d10cc
#
_cell.length_a   1.000
_cell.length_b   1.000
_cell.length_c   1.000
_cell.angle_alpha   90.00
_cell.angle_beta   90.00
_cell.angle_gamma   90.00
#
_symmetry.space_group_name_H-M   'P 1'
#
loop_
_entity.id
_entity.type
_entity.pdbx_description
1 polymer ?
#
loop_
_entity_poly.entity_id
_entity_poly.type
_entity_poly.pdbx_seq_one_letter_code
_entity_poly.pdbx_strand_id
1 'polypeptide(L)'
;MRNFANKIWNASRFVMMNLSIDHYELPAADKLEREDKWVLSKLNRLVKEVTENLDSFEIGVASAKVYDFIWDTYCDWYIELTKTRLNGTDEDAKLTAQNVLCYVLVTLLKLLHPFMPFITEEIYQALPKCGGAEDILMTAQWPEYTEALSFPAEESAMEAVMDLIRAIRARRAEMNVPPSKKAELMIVTDQAEPYQQGLHFIQRLAYASNVTFPETAPADVTGLVSVVTHDATAYLPLSELVDLAAERERIAKELEKAKNGLRITEGKLANEKFVAHAPENVVNAEREKVAKYQELIAKLEESAKAMA
;
A
#
# COMPACT_ATOMS: atom_id res chain seq x y z
N MET A 1 -9.60 10.60 14.14
CA MET A 1 -10.98 10.02 14.07
C MET A 1 -11.73 10.36 12.78
N ARG A 2 -11.91 11.63 12.35
CA ARG A 2 -12.67 11.98 11.13
C ARG A 2 -12.22 11.22 9.87
N ASN A 3 -10.91 11.11 9.61
CA ASN A 3 -10.38 10.42 8.43
C ASN A 3 -10.67 8.92 8.44
N PHE A 4 -10.65 8.30 9.62
CA PHE A 4 -10.99 6.88 9.78
C PHE A 4 -12.47 6.61 9.51
N ALA A 5 -13.37 7.44 10.07
CA ALA A 5 -14.79 7.31 9.79
C ALA A 5 -15.09 7.45 8.29
N ASN A 6 -14.45 8.41 7.61
CA ASN A 6 -14.57 8.56 6.16
C ASN A 6 -14.01 7.34 5.40
N LYS A 7 -12.90 6.74 5.89
CA LYS A 7 -12.30 5.58 5.22
C LYS A 7 -13.20 4.35 5.31
N ILE A 8 -13.70 4.01 6.51
CA ILE A 8 -14.61 2.87 6.67
C ILE A 8 -15.93 3.09 5.92
N TRP A 9 -16.48 4.29 5.96
CA TRP A 9 -17.68 4.64 5.20
C TRP A 9 -17.49 4.44 3.69
N ASN A 10 -16.40 4.93 3.11
CA ASN A 10 -16.11 4.77 1.70
C ASN A 10 -15.84 3.31 1.32
N ALA A 11 -15.14 2.56 2.18
CA ALA A 11 -14.92 1.13 2.00
C ALA A 11 -16.25 0.36 1.99
N SER A 12 -17.14 0.66 2.94
CA SER A 12 -18.46 0.04 3.02
C SER A 12 -19.33 0.37 1.81
N ARG A 13 -19.29 1.61 1.33
CA ARG A 13 -19.96 2.01 0.08
C ARG A 13 -19.43 1.23 -1.13
N PHE A 14 -18.11 1.07 -1.23
CA PHE A 14 -17.52 0.27 -2.31
C PHE A 14 -18.03 -1.18 -2.25
N VAL A 15 -18.06 -1.79 -1.08
CA VAL A 15 -18.59 -3.15 -0.90
C VAL A 15 -20.04 -3.20 -1.35
N MET A 16 -20.91 -2.37 -0.79
CA MET A 16 -22.35 -2.32 -1.14
C MET A 16 -22.62 -2.14 -2.65
N MET A 17 -21.83 -1.28 -3.31
CA MET A 17 -21.96 -1.05 -4.76
C MET A 17 -21.55 -2.25 -5.62
N ASN A 18 -20.80 -3.19 -5.07
CA ASN A 18 -20.31 -4.39 -5.74
C ASN A 18 -21.02 -5.68 -5.29
N LEU A 19 -22.03 -5.57 -4.43
CA LEU A 19 -22.83 -6.71 -4.01
C LEU A 19 -24.02 -6.92 -4.95
N SER A 20 -24.27 -8.16 -5.29
CA SER A 20 -25.48 -8.63 -5.99
C SER A 20 -26.20 -9.75 -5.20
N ILE A 21 -25.86 -9.90 -3.93
CA ILE A 21 -26.37 -10.93 -3.02
C ILE A 21 -27.34 -10.32 -2.00
N ASP A 22 -28.43 -11.00 -1.71
CA ASP A 22 -29.39 -10.60 -0.68
C ASP A 22 -29.01 -11.12 0.70
N HIS A 23 -28.26 -12.23 0.74
CA HIS A 23 -27.72 -12.86 1.93
C HIS A 23 -26.27 -13.22 1.69
N TYR A 24 -25.43 -13.12 2.74
CA TYR A 24 -24.06 -13.62 2.64
C TYR A 24 -23.90 -14.89 3.47
N GLU A 25 -23.07 -15.78 2.96
CA GLU A 25 -22.65 -17.02 3.62
C GLU A 25 -21.15 -17.20 3.44
N LEU A 26 -20.43 -17.60 4.50
CA LEU A 26 -19.02 -17.86 4.34
C LEU A 26 -18.82 -19.11 3.47
N PRO A 27 -18.14 -19.01 2.32
CA PRO A 27 -17.90 -20.15 1.45
C PRO A 27 -17.07 -21.24 2.13
N ALA A 28 -17.23 -22.49 1.71
CA ALA A 28 -16.40 -23.59 2.16
C ALA A 28 -14.92 -23.35 1.78
N ALA A 29 -13.98 -23.88 2.58
CA ALA A 29 -12.56 -23.61 2.47
C ALA A 29 -11.93 -23.97 1.11
N ASP A 30 -12.49 -24.95 0.40
CA ASP A 30 -12.07 -25.38 -0.94
C ASP A 30 -12.48 -24.38 -2.05
N LYS A 31 -13.43 -23.49 -1.78
CA LYS A 31 -13.86 -22.43 -2.70
C LYS A 31 -13.16 -21.09 -2.47
N LEU A 32 -12.44 -20.97 -1.35
CA LEU A 32 -11.73 -19.76 -1.01
C LEU A 32 -10.45 -19.63 -1.80
N GLU A 33 -10.26 -18.47 -2.41
CA GLU A 33 -9.00 -18.10 -3.03
C GLU A 33 -7.94 -17.77 -1.95
N ARG A 34 -6.68 -17.66 -2.35
CA ARG A 34 -5.56 -17.44 -1.43
C ARG A 34 -5.69 -16.14 -0.64
N GLU A 35 -6.08 -15.06 -1.30
CA GLU A 35 -6.32 -13.77 -0.64
C GLU A 35 -7.50 -13.82 0.33
N ASP A 36 -8.50 -14.68 0.09
CA ASP A 36 -9.62 -14.88 1.01
C ASP A 36 -9.14 -15.60 2.27
N LYS A 37 -8.38 -16.68 2.11
CA LYS A 37 -7.77 -17.42 3.21
C LYS A 37 -6.83 -16.52 4.03
N TRP A 38 -6.04 -15.69 3.34
CA TRP A 38 -5.16 -14.71 3.99
C TRP A 38 -5.93 -13.75 4.89
N VAL A 39 -6.96 -13.07 4.39
CA VAL A 39 -7.73 -12.09 5.17
C VAL A 39 -8.52 -12.76 6.28
N LEU A 40 -9.10 -13.94 6.03
CA LEU A 40 -9.85 -14.70 7.03
C LEU A 40 -8.95 -15.19 8.18
N SER A 41 -7.75 -15.69 7.87
CA SER A 41 -6.78 -16.11 8.89
C SER A 41 -6.34 -14.95 9.77
N LYS A 42 -6.04 -13.79 9.16
CA LYS A 42 -5.70 -12.56 9.91
C LYS A 42 -6.86 -12.03 10.74
N LEU A 43 -8.08 -12.03 10.19
CA LEU A 43 -9.30 -11.62 10.90
C LEU A 43 -9.57 -12.52 12.10
N ASN A 44 -9.45 -13.81 11.92
CA ASN A 44 -9.64 -14.80 12.95
C ASN A 44 -8.68 -14.61 14.14
N ARG A 45 -7.40 -14.32 13.85
CA ARG A 45 -6.41 -13.94 14.85
C ARG A 45 -6.75 -12.60 15.51
N LEU A 46 -7.19 -11.60 14.74
CA LEU A 46 -7.64 -10.32 15.29
C LEU A 46 -8.79 -10.50 16.28
N VAL A 47 -9.78 -11.32 15.96
CA VAL A 47 -10.91 -11.64 16.86
C VAL A 47 -10.39 -12.15 18.20
N LYS A 48 -9.47 -13.12 18.19
CA LYS A 48 -8.86 -13.66 19.40
C LYS A 48 -8.14 -12.57 20.20
N GLU A 49 -7.24 -11.85 19.56
CA GLU A 49 -6.41 -10.83 20.22
C GLU A 49 -7.24 -9.67 20.79
N VAL A 50 -8.26 -9.21 20.06
CA VAL A 50 -9.15 -8.14 20.54
C VAL A 50 -9.97 -8.62 21.74
N THR A 51 -10.47 -9.85 21.71
CA THR A 51 -11.20 -10.43 22.84
C THR A 51 -10.32 -10.52 24.08
N GLU A 52 -9.10 -11.08 23.95
CA GLU A 52 -8.13 -11.17 25.03
C GLU A 52 -7.75 -9.80 25.62
N ASN A 53 -7.55 -8.78 24.77
CA ASN A 53 -7.26 -7.43 25.23
C ASN A 53 -8.45 -6.78 25.96
N LEU A 54 -9.69 -6.99 25.49
CA LEU A 54 -10.88 -6.49 26.18
C LEU A 54 -11.09 -7.18 27.54
N ASP A 55 -10.88 -8.49 27.64
CA ASP A 55 -10.95 -9.25 28.88
C ASP A 55 -9.89 -8.79 29.90
N SER A 56 -8.73 -8.35 29.39
CA SER A 56 -7.64 -7.78 30.18
C SER A 56 -7.78 -6.28 30.47
N PHE A 57 -8.89 -5.64 30.08
CA PHE A 57 -9.13 -4.20 30.16
C PHE A 57 -8.15 -3.33 29.38
N GLU A 58 -7.46 -3.88 28.39
CA GLU A 58 -6.55 -3.18 27.49
C GLU A 58 -7.29 -2.53 26.30
N ILE A 59 -8.31 -1.72 26.61
CA ILE A 59 -9.27 -1.15 25.64
C ILE A 59 -8.55 -0.35 24.53
N GLY A 60 -7.50 0.39 24.89
CA GLY A 60 -6.72 1.17 23.94
C GLY A 60 -6.00 0.29 22.91
N VAL A 61 -5.44 -0.84 23.36
CA VAL A 61 -4.76 -1.82 22.49
C VAL A 61 -5.77 -2.50 21.57
N ALA A 62 -6.91 -2.95 22.11
CA ALA A 62 -7.99 -3.55 21.33
C ALA A 62 -8.46 -2.61 20.20
N SER A 63 -8.75 -1.34 20.52
CA SER A 63 -9.22 -0.36 19.55
C SER A 63 -8.18 -0.06 18.45
N ALA A 64 -6.88 0.00 18.81
CA ALA A 64 -5.80 0.23 17.85
C ALA A 64 -5.67 -0.93 16.87
N LYS A 65 -5.72 -2.19 17.35
CA LYS A 65 -5.68 -3.38 16.49
C LYS A 65 -6.83 -3.42 15.47
N VAL A 66 -8.05 -3.10 15.91
CA VAL A 66 -9.21 -3.03 15.00
C VAL A 66 -9.03 -1.91 13.97
N TYR A 67 -8.54 -0.74 14.40
CA TYR A 67 -8.25 0.38 13.53
C TYR A 67 -7.23 0.01 12.45
N ASP A 68 -6.08 -0.55 12.84
CA ASP A 68 -4.98 -0.91 11.93
C ASP A 68 -5.43 -1.98 10.93
N PHE A 69 -6.19 -2.98 11.40
CA PHE A 69 -6.72 -4.01 10.50
C PHE A 69 -7.68 -3.44 9.45
N ILE A 70 -8.61 -2.58 9.87
CA ILE A 70 -9.54 -1.93 8.94
C ILE A 70 -8.78 -1.08 7.93
N TRP A 71 -7.81 -0.29 8.40
CA TRP A 71 -7.09 0.64 7.56
C TRP A 71 -6.14 -0.07 6.60
N ASP A 72 -5.20 -0.84 7.14
CA ASP A 72 -4.08 -1.39 6.40
C ASP A 72 -4.41 -2.73 5.73
N THR A 73 -5.15 -3.62 6.41
CA THR A 73 -5.44 -4.97 5.89
C THR A 73 -6.66 -4.97 4.99
N TYR A 74 -7.80 -4.49 5.50
CA TYR A 74 -9.06 -4.57 4.76
C TYR A 74 -9.13 -3.55 3.63
N CYS A 75 -8.96 -2.25 3.95
CA CYS A 75 -9.15 -1.18 2.97
C CYS A 75 -8.00 -1.08 1.96
N ASP A 76 -6.75 -1.16 2.40
CA ASP A 76 -5.61 -0.94 1.53
C ASP A 76 -5.22 -2.18 0.71
N TRP A 77 -5.55 -3.39 1.21
CA TRP A 77 -5.17 -4.61 0.53
C TRP A 77 -6.35 -5.46 0.10
N TYR A 78 -7.18 -5.98 1.02
CA TYR A 78 -8.17 -6.98 0.64
C TYR A 78 -9.16 -6.47 -0.41
N ILE A 79 -9.70 -5.27 -0.22
CA ILE A 79 -10.57 -4.64 -1.22
C ILE A 79 -9.86 -4.52 -2.58
N GLU A 80 -8.58 -4.13 -2.60
CA GLU A 80 -7.85 -4.05 -3.86
C GLU A 80 -7.62 -5.42 -4.50
N LEU A 81 -7.30 -6.45 -3.72
CA LEU A 81 -7.10 -7.81 -4.22
C LEU A 81 -8.37 -8.37 -4.87
N THR A 82 -9.55 -8.12 -4.30
CA THR A 82 -10.83 -8.63 -4.82
C THR A 82 -11.31 -7.96 -6.10
N LYS A 83 -10.82 -6.77 -6.47
CA LYS A 83 -11.32 -6.02 -7.64
C LYS A 83 -11.26 -6.79 -8.94
N THR A 84 -10.28 -7.66 -9.15
CA THR A 84 -10.16 -8.46 -10.37
C THR A 84 -11.32 -9.44 -10.49
N ARG A 85 -11.71 -10.09 -9.39
CA ARG A 85 -12.85 -11.03 -9.36
C ARG A 85 -14.18 -10.29 -9.45
N LEU A 86 -14.35 -9.18 -8.72
CA LEU A 86 -15.59 -8.38 -8.75
C LEU A 86 -15.90 -7.82 -10.14
N ASN A 87 -14.87 -7.49 -10.93
CA ASN A 87 -15.02 -6.97 -12.30
C ASN A 87 -14.81 -8.04 -13.37
N GLY A 88 -14.57 -9.28 -12.96
CA GLY A 88 -14.37 -10.42 -13.86
C GLY A 88 -15.69 -11.00 -14.40
N THR A 89 -15.56 -11.99 -15.26
CA THR A 89 -16.68 -12.72 -15.88
C THR A 89 -16.99 -14.04 -15.20
N ASP A 90 -16.18 -14.48 -14.25
CA ASP A 90 -16.37 -15.68 -13.44
C ASP A 90 -17.32 -15.36 -12.29
N GLU A 91 -18.59 -15.76 -12.45
CA GLU A 91 -19.63 -15.48 -11.47
C GLU A 91 -19.41 -16.23 -10.15
N ASP A 92 -18.82 -17.42 -10.15
CA ASP A 92 -18.52 -18.18 -8.92
C ASP A 92 -17.40 -17.50 -8.11
N ALA A 93 -16.33 -17.08 -8.77
CA ALA A 93 -15.25 -16.31 -8.14
C ALA A 93 -15.73 -14.97 -7.62
N LYS A 94 -16.62 -14.29 -8.35
CA LYS A 94 -17.24 -13.04 -7.94
C LYS A 94 -18.14 -13.23 -6.73
N LEU A 95 -19.00 -14.26 -6.74
CA LEU A 95 -19.88 -14.60 -5.61
C LEU A 95 -19.07 -14.90 -4.35
N THR A 96 -18.01 -15.68 -4.47
CA THR A 96 -17.09 -15.96 -3.37
C THR A 96 -16.50 -14.68 -2.79
N ALA A 97 -15.99 -13.79 -3.65
CA ALA A 97 -15.42 -12.51 -3.22
C ALA A 97 -16.45 -11.62 -2.50
N GLN A 98 -17.69 -11.54 -3.00
CA GLN A 98 -18.77 -10.79 -2.36
C GLN A 98 -19.11 -11.32 -0.97
N ASN A 99 -19.23 -12.64 -0.83
CA ASN A 99 -19.52 -13.29 0.44
C ASN A 99 -18.42 -13.03 1.48
N VAL A 100 -17.15 -13.19 1.10
CA VAL A 100 -16.02 -12.96 2.03
C VAL A 100 -15.89 -11.47 2.36
N LEU A 101 -16.07 -10.56 1.40
CA LEU A 101 -16.09 -9.11 1.67
C LEU A 101 -17.13 -8.73 2.72
N CYS A 102 -18.36 -9.26 2.58
CA CYS A 102 -19.44 -9.03 3.55
C CYS A 102 -19.09 -9.63 4.91
N TYR A 103 -18.66 -10.88 4.95
CA TYR A 103 -18.31 -11.56 6.21
C TYR A 103 -17.23 -10.81 6.99
N VAL A 104 -16.14 -10.42 6.30
CA VAL A 104 -15.04 -9.65 6.91
C VAL A 104 -15.55 -8.31 7.40
N LEU A 105 -16.30 -7.57 6.58
CA LEU A 105 -16.82 -6.25 6.98
C LEU A 105 -17.74 -6.35 8.20
N VAL A 106 -18.70 -7.26 8.19
CA VAL A 106 -19.64 -7.44 9.33
C VAL A 106 -18.89 -7.82 10.60
N THR A 107 -17.90 -8.72 10.51
CA THR A 107 -17.07 -9.08 11.67
C THR A 107 -16.30 -7.87 12.20
N LEU A 108 -15.70 -7.06 11.33
CA LEU A 108 -15.01 -5.83 11.71
C LEU A 108 -15.97 -4.79 12.32
N LEU A 109 -17.21 -4.67 11.81
CA LEU A 109 -18.22 -3.81 12.41
C LEU A 109 -18.57 -4.26 13.84
N LYS A 110 -18.70 -5.56 14.09
CA LYS A 110 -18.90 -6.11 15.44
C LYS A 110 -17.77 -5.74 16.39
N LEU A 111 -16.51 -5.94 15.96
CA LEU A 111 -15.34 -5.59 16.77
C LEU A 111 -15.20 -4.08 17.01
N LEU A 112 -15.61 -3.25 16.06
CA LEU A 112 -15.53 -1.79 16.15
C LEU A 112 -16.72 -1.17 16.90
N HIS A 113 -17.85 -1.86 16.98
CA HIS A 113 -19.10 -1.31 17.54
C HIS A 113 -18.96 -0.74 18.96
N PRO A 114 -18.25 -1.36 19.90
CA PRO A 114 -18.05 -0.80 21.23
C PRO A 114 -17.38 0.58 21.24
N PHE A 115 -16.60 0.91 20.20
CA PHE A 115 -15.86 2.15 20.08
C PHE A 115 -16.56 3.21 19.22
N MET A 116 -17.32 2.77 18.21
CA MET A 116 -17.97 3.65 17.23
C MET A 116 -19.40 3.17 16.89
N PRO A 117 -20.34 3.15 17.87
CA PRO A 117 -21.64 2.47 17.72
C PRO A 117 -22.51 3.03 16.59
N PHE A 118 -22.52 4.34 16.37
CA PHE A 118 -23.44 4.93 15.40
C PHE A 118 -23.11 4.60 13.95
N ILE A 119 -21.84 4.77 13.56
CA ILE A 119 -21.42 4.52 12.18
C ILE A 119 -21.43 3.02 11.85
N THR A 120 -21.08 2.17 12.81
CA THR A 120 -21.09 0.73 12.60
C THR A 120 -22.50 0.19 12.46
N GLU A 121 -23.46 0.67 13.23
CA GLU A 121 -24.87 0.33 13.10
C GLU A 121 -25.43 0.77 11.74
N GLU A 122 -25.18 2.02 11.34
CA GLU A 122 -25.65 2.56 10.06
C GLU A 122 -25.15 1.73 8.86
N ILE A 123 -23.87 1.35 8.87
CA ILE A 123 -23.29 0.48 7.85
C ILE A 123 -23.91 -0.92 7.89
N TYR A 124 -24.06 -1.49 9.09
CA TYR A 124 -24.62 -2.83 9.28
C TYR A 124 -26.04 -2.95 8.76
N GLN A 125 -26.88 -1.92 8.99
CA GLN A 125 -28.26 -1.89 8.50
C GLN A 125 -28.38 -1.88 6.97
N ALA A 126 -27.37 -1.36 6.28
CA ALA A 126 -27.33 -1.29 4.82
C ALA A 126 -26.72 -2.54 4.15
N LEU A 127 -26.14 -3.48 4.92
CA LEU A 127 -25.52 -4.69 4.39
C LEU A 127 -26.50 -5.87 4.34
N PRO A 128 -26.30 -6.84 3.41
CA PRO A 128 -26.97 -8.12 3.45
C PRO A 128 -26.75 -8.80 4.80
N LYS A 129 -27.73 -9.57 5.27
CA LYS A 129 -27.65 -10.29 6.54
C LYS A 129 -27.28 -11.75 6.30
N CYS A 130 -26.52 -12.33 7.22
CA CYS A 130 -26.38 -13.78 7.29
C CYS A 130 -27.68 -14.40 7.86
N GLY A 131 -28.01 -15.62 7.48
CA GLY A 131 -29.16 -16.33 8.03
C GLY A 131 -29.10 -16.40 9.56
N GLY A 132 -30.18 -15.94 10.24
CA GLY A 132 -30.23 -15.89 11.70
C GLY A 132 -29.47 -14.71 12.34
N ALA A 133 -29.01 -13.73 11.55
CA ALA A 133 -28.37 -12.54 12.09
C ALA A 133 -29.36 -11.66 12.86
N GLU A 134 -28.86 -11.02 13.93
CA GLU A 134 -29.65 -10.07 14.72
C GLU A 134 -29.98 -8.81 13.91
N ASP A 135 -31.14 -8.22 14.21
CA ASP A 135 -31.61 -7.02 13.50
C ASP A 135 -30.72 -5.81 13.77
N ILE A 136 -30.13 -5.73 14.96
CA ILE A 136 -29.24 -4.64 15.39
C ILE A 136 -27.89 -5.17 15.83
N LEU A 137 -26.83 -4.42 15.51
CA LEU A 137 -25.45 -4.83 15.76
C LEU A 137 -25.13 -4.93 17.27
N MET A 138 -25.77 -4.10 18.08
CA MET A 138 -25.58 -4.07 19.54
C MET A 138 -25.92 -5.41 20.22
N THR A 139 -26.89 -6.16 19.68
CA THR A 139 -27.30 -7.46 20.21
C THR A 139 -26.67 -8.64 19.46
N ALA A 140 -25.92 -8.37 18.39
CA ALA A 140 -25.28 -9.40 17.61
C ALA A 140 -24.23 -10.16 18.44
N GLN A 141 -24.14 -11.47 18.22
CA GLN A 141 -23.14 -12.27 18.89
C GLN A 141 -21.73 -11.78 18.58
N TRP A 142 -20.88 -11.71 19.63
CA TRP A 142 -19.47 -11.41 19.49
C TRP A 142 -18.79 -12.50 18.65
N PRO A 143 -17.90 -12.11 17.71
CA PRO A 143 -17.21 -13.09 16.88
C PRO A 143 -16.24 -13.92 17.72
N GLU A 144 -16.13 -15.21 17.39
CA GLU A 144 -15.26 -16.14 18.08
C GLU A 144 -14.16 -16.67 17.17
N TYR A 145 -12.98 -16.91 17.74
CA TYR A 145 -11.90 -17.60 17.06
C TYR A 145 -12.28 -19.05 16.73
N THR A 146 -11.94 -19.50 15.53
CA THR A 146 -12.10 -20.90 15.11
C THR A 146 -10.88 -21.41 14.36
N GLU A 147 -10.42 -22.61 14.67
CA GLU A 147 -9.29 -23.24 13.96
C GLU A 147 -9.58 -23.45 12.47
N ALA A 148 -10.85 -23.60 12.11
CA ALA A 148 -11.28 -23.78 10.72
C ALA A 148 -10.95 -22.58 9.80
N LEU A 149 -10.71 -21.40 10.35
CA LEU A 149 -10.31 -20.18 9.63
C LEU A 149 -8.83 -19.82 9.83
N SER A 150 -8.00 -20.78 10.22
CA SER A 150 -6.55 -20.60 10.34
C SER A 150 -5.85 -21.18 9.11
N PHE A 151 -5.22 -20.31 8.31
CA PHE A 151 -4.54 -20.65 7.04
C PHE A 151 -3.11 -20.10 7.03
N PRO A 152 -2.20 -20.59 7.87
CA PRO A 152 -0.87 -19.99 8.06
C PRO A 152 0.00 -20.07 6.80
N ALA A 153 -0.15 -21.10 5.98
CA ALA A 153 0.62 -21.24 4.74
C ALA A 153 0.23 -20.19 3.69
N GLU A 154 -1.08 -20.01 3.46
CA GLU A 154 -1.61 -19.01 2.54
C GLU A 154 -1.36 -17.60 3.06
N GLU A 155 -1.39 -17.41 4.37
CA GLU A 155 -1.06 -16.13 5.00
C GLU A 155 0.41 -15.75 4.72
N SER A 156 1.35 -16.65 4.97
CA SER A 156 2.77 -16.41 4.70
C SER A 156 3.05 -16.16 3.22
N ALA A 157 2.43 -16.93 2.34
CA ALA A 157 2.58 -16.78 0.90
C ALA A 157 2.07 -15.42 0.38
N MET A 158 0.92 -14.96 0.87
CA MET A 158 0.38 -13.65 0.49
C MET A 158 1.21 -12.50 1.06
N GLU A 159 1.70 -12.59 2.29
CA GLU A 159 2.57 -11.55 2.88
C GLU A 159 3.86 -11.40 2.06
N ALA A 160 4.50 -12.49 1.62
CA ALA A 160 5.69 -12.42 0.77
C ALA A 160 5.42 -11.67 -0.55
N VAL A 161 4.30 -11.96 -1.22
CA VAL A 161 3.88 -11.24 -2.44
C VAL A 161 3.62 -9.77 -2.16
N MET A 162 2.93 -9.46 -1.07
CA MET A 162 2.58 -8.09 -0.69
C MET A 162 3.81 -7.28 -0.31
N ASP A 163 4.78 -7.88 0.39
CA ASP A 163 6.04 -7.23 0.76
C ASP A 163 6.85 -6.88 -0.49
N LEU A 164 6.92 -7.77 -1.46
CA LEU A 164 7.56 -7.48 -2.74
C LEU A 164 6.86 -6.30 -3.46
N ILE A 165 5.53 -6.31 -3.52
CA ILE A 165 4.76 -5.22 -4.13
C ILE A 165 5.02 -3.89 -3.40
N ARG A 166 5.01 -3.89 -2.06
CA ARG A 166 5.30 -2.68 -1.24
C ARG A 166 6.70 -2.15 -1.54
N ALA A 167 7.71 -3.03 -1.53
CA ALA A 167 9.10 -2.66 -1.78
C ALA A 167 9.31 -2.08 -3.18
N ILE A 168 8.71 -2.70 -4.22
CA ILE A 168 8.76 -2.18 -5.59
C ILE A 168 8.07 -0.81 -5.68
N ARG A 169 6.89 -0.65 -5.09
CA ARG A 169 6.16 0.63 -5.08
C ARG A 169 6.92 1.73 -4.36
N ALA A 170 7.55 1.41 -3.22
CA ALA A 170 8.40 2.34 -2.48
C ALA A 170 9.58 2.79 -3.35
N ARG A 171 10.29 1.85 -3.98
CA ARG A 171 11.42 2.16 -4.86
C ARG A 171 11.02 3.01 -6.06
N ARG A 172 9.88 2.70 -6.68
CA ARG A 172 9.33 3.51 -7.78
C ARG A 172 8.96 4.93 -7.33
N ALA A 173 8.40 5.08 -6.13
CA ALA A 173 8.07 6.39 -5.57
C ALA A 173 9.32 7.23 -5.28
N GLU A 174 10.39 6.64 -4.73
CA GLU A 174 11.69 7.29 -4.53
C GLU A 174 12.28 7.83 -5.85
N MET A 175 12.07 7.07 -6.93
CA MET A 175 12.52 7.43 -8.27
C MET A 175 11.53 8.34 -9.03
N ASN A 176 10.43 8.76 -8.41
CA ASN A 176 9.35 9.54 -9.01
C ASN A 176 8.76 8.91 -10.30
N VAL A 177 8.72 7.57 -10.38
CA VAL A 177 8.15 6.83 -11.51
C VAL A 177 6.62 6.84 -11.42
N PRO A 178 5.91 7.38 -12.42
CA PRO A 178 4.44 7.42 -12.37
C PRO A 178 3.84 6.02 -12.50
N PRO A 179 2.65 5.77 -11.88
CA PRO A 179 1.97 4.47 -11.97
C PRO A 179 1.64 4.01 -13.40
N SER A 180 1.47 4.95 -14.32
CA SER A 180 1.19 4.66 -15.73
C SER A 180 2.36 4.00 -16.48
N LYS A 181 3.59 4.19 -16.03
CA LYS A 181 4.76 3.49 -16.58
C LYS A 181 4.82 2.07 -16.05
N LYS A 182 4.68 1.10 -16.94
CA LYS A 182 4.91 -0.31 -16.62
C LYS A 182 6.34 -0.67 -17.01
N ALA A 183 6.93 -1.61 -16.27
CA ALA A 183 8.27 -2.11 -16.55
C ALA A 183 8.30 -3.64 -16.45
N GLU A 184 9.22 -4.27 -17.15
CA GLU A 184 9.51 -5.69 -16.95
C GLU A 184 10.05 -5.93 -15.53
N LEU A 185 9.76 -7.10 -15.01
CA LEU A 185 10.14 -7.50 -13.66
C LEU A 185 10.75 -8.90 -13.69
N MET A 186 11.96 -9.03 -13.21
CA MET A 186 12.60 -10.31 -12.95
C MET A 186 12.61 -10.56 -11.44
N ILE A 187 12.08 -11.68 -11.00
CA ILE A 187 12.03 -12.06 -9.58
C ILE A 187 12.92 -13.27 -9.37
N VAL A 188 13.96 -13.12 -8.59
CA VAL A 188 14.88 -14.19 -8.18
C VAL A 188 14.53 -14.58 -6.75
N THR A 189 14.21 -15.83 -6.53
CA THR A 189 13.80 -16.38 -5.24
C THR A 189 13.97 -17.88 -5.20
N ASP A 190 14.23 -18.43 -4.02
CA ASP A 190 14.27 -19.89 -3.80
C ASP A 190 12.85 -20.48 -3.68
N GLN A 191 11.83 -19.63 -3.50
CA GLN A 191 10.43 -20.01 -3.34
C GLN A 191 9.55 -19.31 -4.39
N ALA A 192 9.60 -19.76 -5.64
CA ALA A 192 8.89 -19.11 -6.75
C ALA A 192 7.36 -19.28 -6.70
N GLU A 193 6.86 -20.37 -6.11
CA GLU A 193 5.45 -20.74 -6.14
C GLU A 193 4.50 -19.65 -5.62
N PRO A 194 4.72 -19.00 -4.44
CA PRO A 194 3.87 -17.92 -3.96
C PRO A 194 3.76 -16.76 -4.96
N TYR A 195 4.87 -16.38 -5.57
CA TYR A 195 4.92 -15.26 -6.52
C TYR A 195 4.28 -15.60 -7.87
N GLN A 196 4.45 -16.85 -8.35
CA GLN A 196 3.80 -17.33 -9.57
C GLN A 196 2.28 -17.36 -9.42
N GLN A 197 1.78 -17.84 -8.29
CA GLN A 197 0.35 -17.85 -7.99
C GLN A 197 -0.21 -16.45 -7.74
N GLY A 198 0.61 -15.53 -7.18
CA GLY A 198 0.29 -14.11 -6.99
C GLY A 198 0.61 -13.22 -8.21
N LEU A 199 0.96 -13.81 -9.37
CA LEU A 199 1.44 -13.09 -10.54
C LEU A 199 0.54 -11.93 -10.97
N HIS A 200 -0.77 -12.16 -11.02
CA HIS A 200 -1.74 -11.14 -11.41
C HIS A 200 -1.80 -9.94 -10.45
N PHE A 201 -1.55 -10.15 -9.16
CA PHE A 201 -1.43 -9.07 -8.18
C PHE A 201 -0.14 -8.28 -8.39
N ILE A 202 0.98 -8.99 -8.61
CA ILE A 202 2.28 -8.35 -8.88
C ILE A 202 2.18 -7.49 -10.14
N GLN A 203 1.67 -8.05 -11.24
CA GLN A 203 1.51 -7.30 -12.49
C GLN A 203 0.67 -6.03 -12.32
N ARG A 204 -0.45 -6.14 -11.63
CA ARG A 204 -1.37 -5.02 -11.44
C ARG A 204 -0.87 -4.00 -10.42
N LEU A 205 -0.41 -4.45 -9.25
CA LEU A 205 -0.13 -3.58 -8.11
C LEU A 205 1.32 -3.08 -8.07
N ALA A 206 2.28 -3.80 -8.67
CA ALA A 206 3.66 -3.33 -8.85
C ALA A 206 3.88 -2.64 -10.21
N TYR A 207 2.83 -2.55 -11.04
CA TYR A 207 2.87 -1.97 -12.39
C TYR A 207 3.88 -2.67 -13.30
N ALA A 208 3.92 -4.01 -13.27
CA ALA A 208 4.76 -4.81 -14.14
C ALA A 208 4.08 -5.05 -15.49
N SER A 209 4.84 -4.95 -16.60
CA SER A 209 4.39 -5.29 -17.96
C SER A 209 4.48 -6.79 -18.17
N ASN A 210 5.57 -7.39 -17.74
CA ASN A 210 5.85 -8.82 -17.77
C ASN A 210 6.62 -9.21 -16.50
N VAL A 211 6.48 -10.45 -16.04
CA VAL A 211 7.19 -10.96 -14.87
C VAL A 211 7.83 -12.29 -15.22
N THR A 212 9.12 -12.42 -14.94
CA THR A 212 9.90 -13.63 -15.14
C THR A 212 10.54 -14.10 -13.84
N PHE A 213 10.82 -15.39 -13.76
CA PHE A 213 11.39 -16.03 -12.56
C PHE A 213 12.69 -16.76 -12.94
N PRO A 214 13.81 -16.04 -13.17
CA PRO A 214 15.10 -16.68 -13.41
C PRO A 214 15.63 -17.36 -12.15
N GLU A 215 16.33 -18.50 -12.32
CA GLU A 215 16.94 -19.23 -11.20
C GLU A 215 18.09 -18.48 -10.54
N THR A 216 18.76 -17.61 -11.29
CA THR A 216 19.91 -16.85 -10.80
C THR A 216 19.78 -15.37 -11.13
N ALA A 217 20.43 -14.54 -10.32
CA ALA A 217 20.50 -13.11 -10.58
C ALA A 217 21.15 -12.83 -11.95
N PRO A 218 20.75 -11.75 -12.65
CA PRO A 218 21.39 -11.33 -13.89
C PRO A 218 22.91 -11.15 -13.69
N ALA A 219 23.71 -11.70 -14.62
CA ALA A 219 25.17 -11.55 -14.56
C ALA A 219 25.62 -10.09 -14.72
N ASP A 220 24.84 -9.29 -15.46
CA ASP A 220 25.05 -7.84 -15.60
C ASP A 220 23.82 -7.12 -14.99
N VAL A 221 24.08 -6.40 -13.92
CA VAL A 221 23.09 -5.56 -13.23
C VAL A 221 23.17 -4.07 -13.64
N THR A 222 24.06 -3.74 -14.59
CA THR A 222 24.18 -2.37 -15.10
C THR A 222 22.85 -1.94 -15.76
N GLY A 223 22.30 -0.83 -15.33
CA GLY A 223 21.01 -0.35 -15.83
C GLY A 223 19.79 -1.09 -15.26
N LEU A 224 19.96 -1.91 -14.22
CA LEU A 224 18.87 -2.52 -13.46
C LEU A 224 18.71 -1.85 -12.09
N VAL A 225 17.48 -1.65 -11.70
CA VAL A 225 17.11 -1.27 -10.33
C VAL A 225 16.80 -2.53 -9.56
N SER A 226 17.53 -2.79 -8.48
CA SER A 226 17.27 -3.92 -7.59
C SER A 226 16.39 -3.51 -6.42
N VAL A 227 15.49 -4.41 -6.04
CA VAL A 227 14.63 -4.31 -4.86
C VAL A 227 14.74 -5.61 -4.10
N VAL A 228 15.27 -5.55 -2.88
CA VAL A 228 15.53 -6.73 -2.04
C VAL A 228 14.47 -6.80 -0.94
N THR A 229 13.87 -7.97 -0.79
CA THR A 229 12.99 -8.33 0.32
C THR A 229 13.59 -9.50 1.09
N HIS A 230 12.90 -10.00 2.12
CA HIS A 230 13.35 -11.16 2.87
C HIS A 230 13.48 -12.42 1.98
N ASP A 231 12.49 -12.64 1.09
CA ASP A 231 12.33 -13.92 0.37
C ASP A 231 12.64 -13.82 -1.13
N ALA A 232 12.85 -12.59 -1.66
CA ALA A 232 13.06 -12.38 -3.08
C ALA A 232 13.89 -11.13 -3.39
N THR A 233 14.55 -11.16 -4.54
CA THR A 233 15.15 -9.97 -5.14
C THR A 233 14.52 -9.71 -6.50
N ALA A 234 13.96 -8.52 -6.66
CA ALA A 234 13.38 -8.08 -7.92
C ALA A 234 14.32 -7.13 -8.68
N TYR A 235 14.36 -7.26 -10.00
CA TYR A 235 15.13 -6.42 -10.90
C TYR A 235 14.20 -5.79 -11.93
N LEU A 236 14.33 -4.47 -12.11
CA LEU A 236 13.56 -3.68 -13.07
C LEU A 236 14.52 -2.90 -13.99
N PRO A 237 14.32 -2.90 -15.32
CA PRO A 237 15.12 -2.10 -16.23
C PRO A 237 14.94 -0.60 -15.95
N LEU A 238 16.03 0.10 -15.67
CA LEU A 238 16.02 1.54 -15.42
C LEU A 238 15.48 2.33 -16.62
N SER A 239 15.81 1.90 -17.85
CA SER A 239 15.36 2.51 -19.10
C SER A 239 13.84 2.51 -19.28
N GLU A 240 13.14 1.53 -18.70
CA GLU A 240 11.67 1.47 -18.73
C GLU A 240 11.02 2.30 -17.62
N LEU A 241 11.73 2.50 -16.52
CA LEU A 241 11.24 3.28 -15.39
C LEU A 241 11.36 4.78 -15.62
N VAL A 242 12.50 5.21 -16.16
CA VAL A 242 12.82 6.62 -16.34
C VAL A 242 13.08 6.87 -17.83
N ASP A 243 12.52 7.94 -18.36
CA ASP A 243 12.97 8.48 -19.65
C ASP A 243 14.31 9.20 -19.41
N LEU A 244 15.38 8.46 -19.61
CA LEU A 244 16.74 8.96 -19.34
C LEU A 244 17.05 10.25 -20.11
N ALA A 245 16.49 10.42 -21.32
CA ALA A 245 16.71 11.63 -22.09
C ALA A 245 15.94 12.83 -21.52
N ALA A 246 14.67 12.64 -21.20
CA ALA A 246 13.84 13.66 -20.56
C ALA A 246 14.35 14.02 -19.16
N GLU A 247 14.81 13.04 -18.41
CA GLU A 247 15.33 13.27 -17.05
C GLU A 247 16.70 13.97 -17.07
N ARG A 248 17.57 13.63 -18.01
CA ARG A 248 18.83 14.38 -18.26
C ARG A 248 18.54 15.83 -18.61
N GLU A 249 17.56 16.08 -19.48
CA GLU A 249 17.16 17.45 -19.84
C GLU A 249 16.57 18.20 -18.63
N ARG A 250 15.75 17.53 -17.81
CA ARG A 250 15.21 18.10 -16.56
C ARG A 250 16.31 18.49 -15.59
N ILE A 251 17.24 17.57 -15.32
CA ILE A 251 18.37 17.81 -14.43
C ILE A 251 19.25 18.94 -14.97
N ALA A 252 19.52 18.97 -16.27
CA ALA A 252 20.30 20.05 -16.90
C ALA A 252 19.62 21.42 -16.69
N LYS A 253 18.31 21.52 -16.91
CA LYS A 253 17.53 22.75 -16.67
C LYS A 253 17.50 23.17 -15.19
N GLU A 254 17.36 22.22 -14.28
CA GLU A 254 17.38 22.51 -12.84
C GLU A 254 18.77 22.94 -12.38
N LEU A 255 19.82 22.31 -12.89
CA LEU A 255 21.21 22.65 -12.62
C LEU A 255 21.51 24.07 -13.08
N GLU A 256 21.08 24.44 -14.30
CA GLU A 256 21.22 25.80 -14.82
C GLU A 256 20.50 26.83 -13.96
N LYS A 257 19.27 26.54 -13.56
CA LYS A 257 18.49 27.40 -12.64
C LYS A 257 19.18 27.57 -11.30
N ALA A 258 19.67 26.49 -10.70
CA ALA A 258 20.37 26.51 -9.42
C ALA A 258 21.69 27.30 -9.51
N LYS A 259 22.48 27.06 -10.54
CA LYS A 259 23.73 27.83 -10.82
C LYS A 259 23.45 29.34 -11.04
N ASN A 260 22.39 29.67 -11.74
CA ASN A 260 22.01 31.08 -11.93
C ASN A 260 21.51 31.71 -10.61
N GLY A 261 20.73 30.98 -9.83
CA GLY A 261 20.29 31.41 -8.48
C GLY A 261 21.48 31.65 -7.55
N LEU A 262 22.45 30.72 -7.53
CA LEU A 262 23.69 30.88 -6.77
C LEU A 262 24.44 32.14 -7.19
N ARG A 263 24.68 32.35 -8.49
CA ARG A 263 25.37 33.52 -9.05
C ARG A 263 24.70 34.82 -8.63
N ILE A 264 23.37 34.90 -8.72
CA ILE A 264 22.62 36.11 -8.33
C ILE A 264 22.77 36.37 -6.82
N THR A 265 22.70 35.34 -5.99
CA THR A 265 22.79 35.46 -4.53
C THR A 265 24.22 35.85 -4.10
N GLU A 266 25.23 35.22 -4.69
CA GLU A 266 26.63 35.56 -4.46
C GLU A 266 26.93 37.01 -4.92
N GLY A 267 26.38 37.44 -6.09
CA GLY A 267 26.50 38.80 -6.57
C GLY A 267 25.88 39.84 -5.61
N LYS A 268 24.77 39.50 -4.94
CA LYS A 268 24.22 40.38 -3.88
C LYS A 268 25.14 40.48 -2.67
N LEU A 269 25.68 39.32 -2.22
CA LEU A 269 26.61 39.28 -1.10
C LEU A 269 27.97 39.89 -1.36
N ALA A 270 28.40 39.95 -2.62
CA ALA A 270 29.61 40.65 -3.09
C ALA A 270 29.44 42.18 -3.15
N ASN A 271 28.20 42.67 -3.11
CA ASN A 271 27.94 44.12 -3.10
C ASN A 271 28.13 44.68 -1.67
N GLU A 272 29.27 45.34 -1.44
CA GLU A 272 29.61 45.95 -0.14
C GLU A 272 28.53 46.91 0.37
N LYS A 273 27.86 47.67 -0.51
CA LYS A 273 26.76 48.55 -0.10
C LYS A 273 25.54 47.81 0.40
N PHE A 274 25.24 46.66 -0.18
CA PHE A 274 24.15 45.78 0.29
C PHE A 274 24.47 45.22 1.69
N VAL A 275 25.66 44.65 1.83
CA VAL A 275 26.09 44.03 3.09
C VAL A 275 26.19 45.01 4.23
N ALA A 276 26.61 46.27 3.96
CA ALA A 276 26.78 47.32 4.97
C ALA A 276 25.45 47.97 5.42
N HIS A 277 24.40 47.95 4.56
CA HIS A 277 23.15 48.68 4.85
C HIS A 277 21.94 47.75 5.06
N ALA A 278 22.01 46.50 4.67
CA ALA A 278 20.92 45.54 4.86
C ALA A 278 20.88 45.03 6.32
N PRO A 279 19.69 44.79 6.90
CA PRO A 279 19.57 44.15 8.20
C PRO A 279 20.30 42.78 8.25
N GLU A 280 20.92 42.47 9.38
CA GLU A 280 21.75 41.28 9.55
C GLU A 280 20.97 39.98 9.24
N ASN A 281 19.69 39.90 9.60
CA ASN A 281 18.82 38.77 9.28
C ASN A 281 18.64 38.57 7.77
N VAL A 282 18.64 39.64 6.95
CA VAL A 282 18.54 39.55 5.49
C VAL A 282 19.85 39.05 4.87
N VAL A 283 20.99 39.55 5.38
CA VAL A 283 22.32 39.07 4.94
C VAL A 283 22.51 37.58 5.27
N ASN A 284 22.12 37.17 6.47
CA ASN A 284 22.19 35.77 6.90
C ASN A 284 21.27 34.87 6.08
N ALA A 285 20.06 35.34 5.77
CA ALA A 285 19.14 34.60 4.87
C ALA A 285 19.73 34.41 3.43
N GLU A 286 20.43 35.41 2.89
CA GLU A 286 21.10 35.23 1.59
C GLU A 286 22.31 34.28 1.68
N ARG A 287 23.06 34.27 2.81
CA ARG A 287 24.12 33.26 3.04
C ARG A 287 23.57 31.82 3.12
N GLU A 288 22.46 31.64 3.83
CA GLU A 288 21.80 30.34 3.86
C GLU A 288 21.31 29.87 2.48
N LYS A 289 20.84 30.79 1.64
CA LYS A 289 20.47 30.47 0.26
C LYS A 289 21.68 30.00 -0.56
N VAL A 290 22.85 30.61 -0.40
CA VAL A 290 24.08 30.17 -1.04
C VAL A 290 24.39 28.72 -0.67
N ALA A 291 24.37 28.39 0.63
CA ALA A 291 24.63 27.04 1.09
C ALA A 291 23.61 26.03 0.50
N LYS A 292 22.32 26.37 0.48
CA LYS A 292 21.27 25.55 -0.12
C LYS A 292 21.44 25.33 -1.62
N TYR A 293 21.83 26.39 -2.37
CA TYR A 293 22.12 26.23 -3.80
C TYR A 293 23.35 25.38 -4.06
N GLN A 294 24.40 25.51 -3.26
CA GLN A 294 25.61 24.69 -3.37
C GLN A 294 25.31 23.20 -3.12
N GLU A 295 24.53 22.90 -2.08
CA GLU A 295 24.08 21.54 -1.78
C GLU A 295 23.20 20.96 -2.91
N LEU A 296 22.25 21.76 -3.42
CA LEU A 296 21.38 21.36 -4.52
C LEU A 296 22.19 21.08 -5.80
N ILE A 297 23.16 21.93 -6.13
CA ILE A 297 24.03 21.75 -7.30
C ILE A 297 24.82 20.47 -7.17
N ALA A 298 25.41 20.18 -5.99
CA ALA A 298 26.17 18.97 -5.76
C ALA A 298 25.32 17.71 -5.96
N LYS A 299 24.09 17.69 -5.42
CA LYS A 299 23.13 16.58 -5.60
C LYS A 299 22.71 16.39 -7.07
N LEU A 300 22.47 17.48 -7.79
CA LEU A 300 22.09 17.41 -9.21
C LEU A 300 23.26 16.95 -10.09
N GLU A 301 24.51 17.36 -9.79
CA GLU A 301 25.70 16.90 -10.51
C GLU A 301 25.99 15.42 -10.24
N GLU A 302 25.77 14.92 -9.01
CA GLU A 302 25.87 13.50 -8.68
C GLU A 302 24.81 12.70 -9.45
N SER A 303 23.56 13.17 -9.47
CA SER A 303 22.47 12.54 -10.23
C SER A 303 22.76 12.51 -11.74
N ALA A 304 23.33 13.58 -12.28
CA ALA A 304 23.72 13.63 -13.70
C ALA A 304 24.83 12.62 -14.03
N LYS A 305 25.79 12.42 -13.13
CA LYS A 305 26.86 11.42 -13.30
C LYS A 305 26.33 9.98 -13.24
N ALA A 306 25.36 9.72 -12.36
CA ALA A 306 24.76 8.38 -12.23
C ALA A 306 23.94 7.98 -13.48
N MET A 307 23.60 8.92 -14.34
CA MET A 307 22.83 8.70 -15.57
C MET A 307 23.70 8.80 -16.84
N ALA A 308 25.00 9.03 -16.70
CA ALA A 308 25.93 9.12 -17.83
C ALA A 308 26.32 7.73 -18.30
#